data_7520028b5d03748aa36f988f11ad9d28
#
_entry.id   7520028b5d03748aa36f988f11ad9d28
#
_cell.length_a   1.000
_cell.length_b   1.000
_cell.length_c   1.000
_cell.angle_alpha   90.00
_cell.angle_beta   90.00
_cell.angle_gamma   90.00
#
_symmetry.space_group_name_H-M   'P 1'
#
loop_
_entity.id
_entity.type
_entity.pdbx_description
1 polymer ?
#
loop_
_entity_poly.entity_id
_entity_poly.type
_entity_poly.pdbx_seq_one_letter_code
_entity_poly.pdbx_strand_id
1 'polypeptide(L)'
;MEKILSVNNLEQKFDLNRGILDKIKFRNGRFIKEERIVNAVNDISFDIKQREVFSLVGESGCGKSTTARTIIKLIEPKGGTVKFKGNNITNISGNEMLKYRKKMQMIFQDPYASLNPRQKVIDILVEPMLFHKVANNLQEAREKALDILEKVGLRPEQATRYPHQFSGGQRQRIGIARALAVEPEFIIADEPVSALDVSIQAQILNLLMELKDEFNFSYLFIAHDLSVVKHISDNLGVMYLGKIVEKGSKEHIFNNSLHPYTKALFSAIPRLSGTNLRKSKGIEGEIPSPISLPSGCFFHERCPYMKPICREVMPEEKEVEKDHFVLCHLY
;
A
#
# COMPACT_ATOMS: atom_id res chain seq x y z
N MET A 1 11.16 -19.45 4.43
CA MET A 1 11.63 -18.09 4.75
C MET A 1 10.81 -17.55 5.92
N GLU A 2 11.43 -16.81 6.81
CA GLU A 2 10.78 -16.21 7.97
C GLU A 2 9.86 -15.05 7.54
N LYS A 3 8.69 -14.89 8.20
CA LYS A 3 7.75 -13.79 7.94
C LYS A 3 8.25 -12.52 8.62
N ILE A 4 8.41 -11.43 7.86
CA ILE A 4 8.72 -10.12 8.43
C ILE A 4 7.46 -9.40 8.91
N LEU A 5 6.34 -9.55 8.17
CA LEU A 5 5.04 -8.97 8.49
C LEU A 5 3.96 -10.03 8.40
N SER A 6 3.06 -10.06 9.37
CA SER A 6 1.82 -10.84 9.31
C SER A 6 0.64 -9.95 9.68
N VAL A 7 -0.31 -9.85 8.79
CA VAL A 7 -1.57 -9.11 8.96
C VAL A 7 -2.70 -10.13 9.03
N ASN A 8 -3.51 -10.09 10.09
CA ASN A 8 -4.61 -11.04 10.29
C ASN A 8 -5.89 -10.30 10.63
N ASN A 9 -6.93 -10.53 9.83
CA ASN A 9 -8.28 -10.00 10.00
C ASN A 9 -8.30 -8.48 10.23
N LEU A 10 -7.44 -7.73 9.52
CA LEU A 10 -7.29 -6.30 9.72
C LEU A 10 -8.55 -5.56 9.28
N GLU A 11 -9.07 -4.70 10.15
CA GLU A 11 -10.22 -3.85 9.88
C GLU A 11 -9.90 -2.37 10.13
N GLN A 12 -10.43 -1.51 9.24
CA GLN A 12 -10.39 -0.06 9.42
C GLN A 12 -11.67 0.58 8.93
N LYS A 13 -12.28 1.37 9.83
CA LYS A 13 -13.55 2.07 9.60
C LYS A 13 -13.40 3.53 10.01
N PHE A 14 -14.00 4.44 9.24
CA PHE A 14 -14.02 5.86 9.55
C PHE A 14 -15.47 6.33 9.74
N ASP A 15 -15.77 6.92 10.89
CA ASP A 15 -17.04 7.61 11.13
C ASP A 15 -16.96 9.02 10.53
N LEU A 16 -17.80 9.29 9.52
CA LEU A 16 -17.87 10.59 8.86
C LEU A 16 -18.75 11.61 9.61
N ASN A 17 -19.46 11.18 10.64
CA ASN A 17 -20.28 12.08 11.44
C ASN A 17 -19.38 12.89 12.38
N ARG A 18 -19.38 14.20 12.23
CA ARG A 18 -18.54 15.12 13.02
C ARG A 18 -19.00 15.33 14.47
N GLY A 19 -20.24 14.94 14.80
CA GLY A 19 -20.81 15.11 16.13
C GLY A 19 -22.07 14.28 16.37
N ILE A 20 -22.60 14.30 17.60
CA ILE A 20 -23.83 13.58 17.97
C ILE A 20 -25.02 14.11 17.17
N LEU A 21 -25.06 15.39 16.88
CA LEU A 21 -26.15 16.04 16.13
C LEU A 21 -26.16 15.61 14.65
N ASP A 22 -25.00 15.33 14.04
CA ASP A 22 -24.90 14.86 12.65
C ASP A 22 -25.46 13.42 12.49
N LYS A 23 -25.54 12.67 13.58
CA LYS A 23 -26.10 11.31 13.62
C LYS A 23 -27.62 11.29 13.67
N ILE A 24 -28.26 12.44 13.92
CA ILE A 24 -29.72 12.55 14.10
C ILE A 24 -30.31 13.34 12.94
N LYS A 25 -31.02 12.69 12.04
CA LYS A 25 -31.83 13.37 10.99
C LYS A 25 -33.31 13.26 11.31
N PHE A 26 -34.02 14.37 11.13
CA PHE A 26 -35.46 14.39 11.21
C PHE A 26 -36.07 14.08 9.81
N ARG A 27 -36.70 12.92 9.67
CA ARG A 27 -37.34 12.47 8.44
C ARG A 27 -38.70 11.87 8.74
N ASN A 28 -39.72 12.29 8.01
CA ASN A 28 -41.11 11.80 8.17
C ASN A 28 -41.62 11.82 9.63
N GLY A 29 -41.37 12.92 10.38
CA GLY A 29 -41.88 13.08 11.74
C GLY A 29 -41.13 12.26 12.82
N ARG A 30 -40.00 11.61 12.48
CA ARG A 30 -39.20 10.81 13.42
C ARG A 30 -37.72 11.17 13.34
N PHE A 31 -37.03 11.09 14.49
CA PHE A 31 -35.57 11.18 14.54
C PHE A 31 -34.99 9.82 14.13
N ILE A 32 -34.21 9.80 13.06
CA ILE A 32 -33.53 8.61 12.54
C ILE A 32 -32.04 8.80 12.81
N LYS A 33 -31.41 7.80 13.45
CA LYS A 33 -29.96 7.75 13.60
C LYS A 33 -29.34 7.28 12.28
N GLU A 34 -28.62 8.16 11.59
CA GLU A 34 -27.89 7.83 10.36
C GLU A 34 -26.39 7.77 10.66
N GLU A 35 -25.83 6.57 10.68
CA GLU A 35 -24.41 6.38 10.82
C GLU A 35 -23.76 6.30 9.43
N ARG A 36 -22.87 7.25 9.14
CA ARG A 36 -22.11 7.29 7.88
C ARG A 36 -20.71 6.75 8.14
N ILE A 37 -20.55 5.44 8.06
CA ILE A 37 -19.28 4.73 8.31
C ILE A 37 -18.69 4.31 6.98
N VAL A 38 -17.47 4.77 6.69
CA VAL A 38 -16.67 4.27 5.57
C VAL A 38 -15.92 3.01 6.02
N ASN A 39 -16.24 1.88 5.42
CA ASN A 39 -15.53 0.63 5.64
C ASN A 39 -14.35 0.55 4.68
N ALA A 40 -13.19 1.09 5.09
CA ALA A 40 -12.03 1.23 4.22
C ALA A 40 -11.19 -0.05 4.12
N VAL A 41 -11.14 -0.85 5.19
CA VAL A 41 -10.47 -2.15 5.23
C VAL A 41 -11.38 -3.13 5.94
N ASN A 42 -11.67 -4.24 5.31
CA ASN A 42 -12.69 -5.19 5.73
C ASN A 42 -12.10 -6.59 5.84
N ASP A 43 -11.56 -6.93 7.01
CA ASP A 43 -11.11 -8.28 7.33
C ASP A 43 -10.12 -8.81 6.28
N ILE A 44 -8.93 -8.22 6.22
CA ILE A 44 -7.87 -8.65 5.31
C ILE A 44 -6.77 -9.39 6.05
N SER A 45 -6.23 -10.44 5.39
CA SER A 45 -5.14 -11.26 5.94
C SER A 45 -4.12 -11.58 4.87
N PHE A 46 -2.84 -11.30 5.16
CA PHE A 46 -1.70 -11.67 4.32
C PHE A 46 -0.40 -11.65 5.10
N ASP A 47 0.59 -12.32 4.57
CA ASP A 47 1.95 -12.37 5.12
C ASP A 47 2.95 -11.82 4.11
N ILE A 48 4.05 -11.25 4.60
CA ILE A 48 5.20 -10.85 3.80
C ILE A 48 6.43 -11.54 4.38
N LYS A 49 7.21 -12.22 3.52
CA LYS A 49 8.45 -12.89 3.92
C LYS A 49 9.62 -11.89 3.91
N GLN A 50 10.70 -12.26 4.55
CA GLN A 50 11.94 -11.47 4.50
C GLN A 50 12.44 -11.37 3.05
N ARG A 51 12.90 -10.17 2.65
CA ARG A 51 13.39 -9.82 1.30
C ARG A 51 12.34 -9.94 0.18
N GLU A 52 11.08 -10.07 0.53
CA GLU A 52 9.97 -10.17 -0.42
C GLU A 52 9.44 -8.79 -0.79
N VAL A 53 9.00 -8.65 -2.04
CA VAL A 53 8.12 -7.58 -2.50
C VAL A 53 6.71 -8.12 -2.62
N PHE A 54 5.87 -7.79 -1.64
CA PHE A 54 4.44 -8.06 -1.72
C PHE A 54 3.72 -6.81 -2.24
N SER A 55 2.99 -6.95 -3.34
CA SER A 55 2.25 -5.82 -3.91
C SER A 55 0.77 -5.89 -3.59
N LEU A 56 0.18 -4.75 -3.22
CA LEU A 56 -1.26 -4.59 -3.04
C LEU A 56 -1.82 -3.73 -4.17
N VAL A 57 -2.69 -4.33 -5.01
CA VAL A 57 -3.24 -3.70 -6.21
C VAL A 57 -4.76 -3.63 -6.19
N GLY A 58 -5.35 -2.75 -6.98
CA GLY A 58 -6.79 -2.59 -7.12
C GLY A 58 -7.16 -1.17 -7.54
N GLU A 59 -8.45 -0.94 -7.82
CA GLU A 59 -8.97 0.37 -8.23
C GLU A 59 -8.73 1.45 -7.16
N SER A 60 -8.73 2.72 -7.59
CA SER A 60 -8.59 3.85 -6.65
C SER A 60 -9.70 3.82 -5.60
N GLY A 61 -9.38 4.13 -4.34
CA GLY A 61 -10.33 4.13 -3.24
C GLY A 61 -10.67 2.74 -2.65
N CYS A 62 -10.08 1.63 -3.15
CA CYS A 62 -10.37 0.29 -2.60
C CYS A 62 -9.77 0.00 -1.22
N GLY A 63 -8.97 0.92 -0.63
CA GLY A 63 -8.45 0.81 0.73
C GLY A 63 -6.94 0.56 0.87
N LYS A 64 -6.17 0.50 -0.21
CA LYS A 64 -4.72 0.19 -0.21
C LYS A 64 -3.89 1.09 0.70
N SER A 65 -3.94 2.41 0.50
CA SER A 65 -3.19 3.38 1.32
C SER A 65 -3.68 3.41 2.76
N THR A 66 -4.97 3.14 3.00
CA THR A 66 -5.52 2.98 4.36
C THR A 66 -4.91 1.76 5.04
N THR A 67 -4.83 0.63 4.34
CA THR A 67 -4.17 -0.59 4.82
C THR A 67 -2.72 -0.31 5.23
N ALA A 68 -1.94 0.34 4.35
CA ALA A 68 -0.57 0.72 4.62
C ALA A 68 -0.41 1.57 5.89
N ARG A 69 -1.21 2.63 6.01
CA ARG A 69 -1.18 3.55 7.16
C ARG A 69 -1.63 2.88 8.45
N THR A 70 -2.55 1.92 8.36
CA THR A 70 -3.00 1.13 9.52
C THR A 70 -1.92 0.16 9.98
N ILE A 71 -1.21 -0.50 9.06
CA ILE A 71 -0.11 -1.42 9.38
C ILE A 71 1.02 -0.72 10.14
N ILE A 72 1.45 0.46 9.69
CA ILE A 72 2.53 1.24 10.36
C ILE A 72 2.00 2.05 11.56
N LYS A 73 0.72 1.91 11.89
CA LYS A 73 0.06 2.65 13.00
C LYS A 73 0.17 4.18 12.88
N LEU A 74 0.01 4.71 11.66
CA LEU A 74 -0.36 6.11 11.44
C LEU A 74 -1.87 6.31 11.67
N ILE A 75 -2.65 5.22 11.53
CA ILE A 75 -4.06 5.11 11.85
C ILE A 75 -4.22 3.90 12.76
N GLU A 76 -4.90 4.07 13.90
CA GLU A 76 -5.15 2.96 14.83
C GLU A 76 -6.15 1.97 14.22
N PRO A 77 -5.82 0.66 14.16
CA PRO A 77 -6.71 -0.36 13.63
C PRO A 77 -8.00 -0.46 14.45
N LYS A 78 -9.10 -0.79 13.82
CA LYS A 78 -10.40 -1.03 14.47
C LYS A 78 -10.64 -2.51 14.79
N GLY A 79 -9.92 -3.41 14.13
CA GLY A 79 -9.97 -4.85 14.37
C GLY A 79 -8.74 -5.55 13.78
N GLY A 80 -8.57 -6.80 14.15
CA GLY A 80 -7.48 -7.64 13.67
C GLY A 80 -6.15 -7.46 14.39
N THR A 81 -5.10 -8.03 13.82
CA THR A 81 -3.75 -7.99 14.39
C THR A 81 -2.69 -7.77 13.32
N VAL A 82 -1.67 -6.99 13.67
CA VAL A 82 -0.45 -6.79 12.89
C VAL A 82 0.74 -7.29 13.71
N LYS A 83 1.50 -8.23 13.15
CA LYS A 83 2.73 -8.75 13.75
C LYS A 83 3.92 -8.38 12.90
N PHE A 84 4.95 -7.80 13.50
CA PHE A 84 6.24 -7.52 12.88
C PHE A 84 7.32 -8.40 13.49
N LYS A 85 7.96 -9.22 12.68
CA LYS A 85 8.97 -10.24 13.14
C LYS A 85 8.41 -11.07 14.31
N GLY A 86 7.18 -11.56 14.19
CA GLY A 86 6.48 -12.34 15.21
C GLY A 86 5.89 -11.56 16.38
N ASN A 87 6.30 -10.31 16.60
CA ASN A 87 5.80 -9.47 17.70
C ASN A 87 4.49 -8.76 17.31
N ASN A 88 3.45 -8.89 18.12
CA ASN A 88 2.20 -8.18 17.91
C ASN A 88 2.37 -6.70 18.22
N ILE A 89 2.25 -5.85 17.18
CA ILE A 89 2.39 -4.39 17.30
C ILE A 89 1.04 -3.66 17.35
N THR A 90 -0.07 -4.38 17.28
CA THR A 90 -1.42 -3.79 17.17
C THR A 90 -1.74 -2.85 18.33
N ASN A 91 -1.46 -3.29 19.55
CA ASN A 91 -1.81 -2.56 20.78
C ASN A 91 -0.63 -1.78 21.40
N ILE A 92 0.54 -1.83 20.77
CA ILE A 92 1.72 -1.08 21.22
C ILE A 92 1.52 0.41 20.95
N SER A 93 1.92 1.29 21.88
CA SER A 93 1.75 2.73 21.74
C SER A 93 2.99 3.51 22.25
N GLY A 94 3.01 4.81 21.98
CA GLY A 94 4.02 5.71 22.53
C GLY A 94 5.46 5.31 22.21
N ASN A 95 6.31 5.34 23.23
CA ASN A 95 7.76 5.10 23.11
C ASN A 95 8.10 3.69 22.65
N GLU A 96 7.28 2.72 22.95
CA GLU A 96 7.51 1.35 22.50
C GLU A 96 7.36 1.23 20.98
N MET A 97 6.37 1.90 20.39
CA MET A 97 6.16 1.94 18.94
C MET A 97 7.31 2.63 18.19
N LEU A 98 8.06 3.54 18.82
CA LEU A 98 9.22 4.19 18.20
C LEU A 98 10.30 3.19 17.75
N LYS A 99 10.49 2.09 18.49
CA LYS A 99 11.44 1.03 18.12
C LYS A 99 11.05 0.35 16.81
N TYR A 100 9.74 0.17 16.59
CA TYR A 100 9.21 -0.44 15.36
C TYR A 100 9.19 0.58 14.21
N ARG A 101 8.88 1.85 14.48
CA ARG A 101 8.92 2.92 13.47
C ARG A 101 10.33 3.13 12.90
N LYS A 102 11.40 2.90 13.66
CA LYS A 102 12.76 2.88 13.13
C LYS A 102 12.91 1.79 12.06
N LYS A 103 12.34 0.61 12.31
CA LYS A 103 12.49 -0.58 11.45
C LYS A 103 11.48 -0.64 10.29
N MET A 104 10.36 0.06 10.42
CA MET A 104 9.26 0.10 9.46
C MET A 104 9.11 1.53 8.95
N GLN A 105 9.47 1.79 7.72
CA GLN A 105 9.40 3.14 7.12
C GLN A 105 8.37 3.21 6.01
N MET A 106 7.98 4.43 5.64
CA MET A 106 7.03 4.66 4.56
C MET A 106 7.54 5.69 3.56
N ILE A 107 7.47 5.33 2.28
CA ILE A 107 7.63 6.23 1.15
C ILE A 107 6.23 6.64 0.72
N PHE A 108 5.94 7.95 0.77
CA PHE A 108 4.61 8.48 0.52
C PHE A 108 4.38 8.76 -0.98
N GLN A 109 3.12 8.73 -1.36
CA GLN A 109 2.63 8.99 -2.72
C GLN A 109 3.00 10.39 -3.24
N ASP A 110 2.84 11.41 -2.39
CA ASP A 110 3.18 12.80 -2.73
C ASP A 110 4.52 13.20 -2.10
N PRO A 111 5.58 13.26 -2.90
CA PRO A 111 6.89 13.68 -2.40
C PRO A 111 6.93 15.15 -1.97
N TYR A 112 5.99 15.97 -2.47
CA TYR A 112 5.89 17.39 -2.11
C TYR A 112 5.35 17.56 -0.69
N ALA A 113 4.22 16.92 -0.40
CA ALA A 113 3.57 17.01 0.91
C ALA A 113 4.36 16.27 2.02
N SER A 114 5.21 15.33 1.62
CA SER A 114 5.97 14.50 2.58
C SER A 114 7.23 15.13 3.13
N LEU A 115 7.77 16.18 2.48
CA LEU A 115 9.02 16.85 2.86
C LEU A 115 8.72 18.24 3.45
N ASN A 116 9.40 18.60 4.55
CA ASN A 116 9.29 19.95 5.10
C ASN A 116 9.98 20.96 4.17
N PRO A 117 9.24 21.89 3.51
CA PRO A 117 9.82 22.80 2.54
C PRO A 117 10.78 23.84 3.15
N ARG A 118 10.79 23.97 4.48
CA ARG A 118 11.64 24.92 5.21
C ARG A 118 12.94 24.32 5.73
N GLN A 119 13.12 23.00 5.57
CA GLN A 119 14.35 22.31 5.95
C GLN A 119 15.23 22.06 4.72
N LYS A 120 16.55 22.10 4.88
CA LYS A 120 17.49 21.64 3.86
C LYS A 120 17.45 20.13 3.74
N VAL A 121 17.80 19.60 2.58
CA VAL A 121 17.80 18.15 2.32
C VAL A 121 18.65 17.40 3.35
N ILE A 122 19.85 17.92 3.66
CA ILE A 122 20.73 17.31 4.66
C ILE A 122 20.08 17.21 6.04
N ASP A 123 19.34 18.24 6.47
CA ASP A 123 18.70 18.27 7.79
C ASP A 123 17.53 17.29 7.85
N ILE A 124 16.79 17.10 6.75
CA ILE A 124 15.71 16.12 6.61
C ILE A 124 16.21 14.68 6.85
N LEU A 125 17.46 14.38 6.46
CA LEU A 125 18.07 13.06 6.64
C LEU A 125 18.75 12.92 8.01
N VAL A 126 19.43 13.95 8.46
CA VAL A 126 20.22 13.96 9.71
C VAL A 126 19.34 13.91 10.94
N GLU A 127 18.19 14.65 10.94
CA GLU A 127 17.29 14.70 12.09
C GLU A 127 16.79 13.30 12.52
N PRO A 128 16.22 12.45 11.65
CA PRO A 128 15.80 11.10 12.03
C PRO A 128 16.97 10.18 12.42
N MET A 129 18.17 10.35 11.83
CA MET A 129 19.36 9.58 12.21
C MET A 129 19.76 9.83 13.67
N LEU A 130 19.79 11.09 14.08
CA LEU A 130 20.11 11.48 15.46
C LEU A 130 19.00 11.06 16.43
N PHE A 131 17.74 11.30 16.05
CA PHE A 131 16.58 10.92 16.86
C PHE A 131 16.54 9.42 17.16
N HIS A 132 16.76 8.60 16.15
CA HIS A 132 16.75 7.13 16.27
C HIS A 132 18.11 6.53 16.64
N LYS A 133 19.11 7.35 16.97
CA LYS A 133 20.47 6.95 17.36
C LYS A 133 21.10 6.00 16.33
N VAL A 134 20.98 6.36 15.06
CA VAL A 134 21.70 5.70 13.94
C VAL A 134 23.11 6.27 13.82
N ALA A 135 23.29 7.52 14.23
CA ALA A 135 24.56 8.20 14.35
C ALA A 135 24.74 8.76 15.78
N ASN A 136 25.97 8.77 16.26
CA ASN A 136 26.32 9.20 17.61
C ASN A 136 26.44 10.74 17.74
N ASN A 137 26.73 11.40 16.63
CA ASN A 137 26.91 12.84 16.57
C ASN A 137 26.54 13.41 15.21
N LEU A 138 26.49 14.75 15.13
CA LEU A 138 26.09 15.48 13.93
C LEU A 138 27.01 15.22 12.73
N GLN A 139 28.30 15.07 12.96
CA GLN A 139 29.27 14.85 11.88
C GLN A 139 29.06 13.48 11.25
N GLU A 140 28.97 12.41 12.06
CA GLU A 140 28.67 11.06 11.58
C GLU A 140 27.34 10.99 10.84
N ALA A 141 26.30 11.67 11.37
CA ALA A 141 25.00 11.73 10.72
C ALA A 141 25.07 12.42 9.33
N ARG A 142 25.86 13.48 9.20
CA ARG A 142 26.07 14.17 7.91
C ARG A 142 26.80 13.31 6.90
N GLU A 143 27.85 12.62 7.31
CA GLU A 143 28.61 11.71 6.45
C GLU A 143 27.72 10.58 5.93
N LYS A 144 26.95 9.91 6.80
CA LYS A 144 25.96 8.90 6.41
C LYS A 144 24.88 9.47 5.49
N ALA A 145 24.41 10.67 5.76
CA ALA A 145 23.38 11.32 4.93
C ALA A 145 23.88 11.62 3.52
N LEU A 146 25.14 12.05 3.36
CA LEU A 146 25.75 12.26 2.05
C LEU A 146 25.91 10.95 1.28
N ASP A 147 26.36 9.87 1.93
CA ASP A 147 26.43 8.53 1.33
C ASP A 147 25.07 8.06 0.82
N ILE A 148 24.01 8.22 1.62
CA ILE A 148 22.65 7.86 1.18
C ILE A 148 22.18 8.73 0.01
N LEU A 149 22.51 10.03 -0.02
CA LEU A 149 22.16 10.88 -1.15
C LEU A 149 22.83 10.41 -2.45
N GLU A 150 24.09 10.01 -2.40
CA GLU A 150 24.78 9.42 -3.55
C GLU A 150 24.12 8.12 -4.01
N LYS A 151 23.77 7.23 -3.08
CA LYS A 151 23.06 5.97 -3.39
C LYS A 151 21.71 6.17 -4.07
N VAL A 152 20.99 7.24 -3.74
CA VAL A 152 19.75 7.58 -4.46
C VAL A 152 19.98 8.42 -5.72
N GLY A 153 21.25 8.64 -6.13
CA GLY A 153 21.62 9.36 -7.34
C GLY A 153 21.48 10.88 -7.25
N LEU A 154 21.66 11.43 -6.05
CA LEU A 154 21.76 12.89 -5.81
C LEU A 154 23.19 13.27 -5.46
N ARG A 155 23.64 14.44 -5.97
CA ARG A 155 25.01 14.91 -5.73
C ARG A 155 25.15 15.51 -4.33
N PRO A 156 26.29 15.32 -3.63
CA PRO A 156 26.54 15.89 -2.30
C PRO A 156 26.31 17.41 -2.21
N GLU A 157 26.64 18.16 -3.28
CA GLU A 157 26.46 19.63 -3.31
C GLU A 157 24.98 20.04 -3.23
N GLN A 158 24.07 19.14 -3.56
CA GLN A 158 22.62 19.37 -3.48
C GLN A 158 22.08 19.25 -2.07
N ALA A 159 22.83 18.69 -1.12
CA ALA A 159 22.44 18.47 0.27
C ALA A 159 22.02 19.76 1.01
N THR A 160 22.61 20.90 0.62
CA THR A 160 22.32 22.20 1.24
C THR A 160 21.12 22.92 0.66
N ARG A 161 20.50 22.39 -0.39
CA ARG A 161 19.32 22.96 -1.05
C ARG A 161 18.04 22.58 -0.30
N TYR A 162 16.96 23.30 -0.61
CA TYR A 162 15.61 23.08 -0.10
C TYR A 162 14.79 22.21 -1.07
N PRO A 163 13.79 21.42 -0.60
CA PRO A 163 12.99 20.55 -1.45
C PRO A 163 12.35 21.23 -2.67
N HIS A 164 11.93 22.49 -2.55
CA HIS A 164 11.30 23.22 -3.65
C HIS A 164 12.25 23.50 -4.82
N GLN A 165 13.57 23.35 -4.64
CA GLN A 165 14.60 23.56 -5.67
C GLN A 165 14.88 22.28 -6.50
N PHE A 166 14.11 21.21 -6.30
CA PHE A 166 14.28 19.92 -6.96
C PHE A 166 13.09 19.57 -7.84
N SER A 167 13.33 18.77 -8.90
CA SER A 167 12.27 18.18 -9.72
C SER A 167 11.44 17.14 -8.93
N GLY A 168 10.28 16.73 -9.45
CA GLY A 168 9.44 15.70 -8.83
C GLY A 168 10.19 14.40 -8.55
N GLY A 169 10.91 13.89 -9.55
CA GLY A 169 11.72 12.67 -9.40
C GLY A 169 12.87 12.82 -8.39
N GLN A 170 13.52 13.99 -8.34
CA GLN A 170 14.55 14.26 -7.34
C GLN A 170 13.96 14.34 -5.92
N ARG A 171 12.77 14.93 -5.74
CA ARG A 171 12.10 14.94 -4.44
C ARG A 171 11.70 13.52 -4.01
N GLN A 172 11.28 12.69 -4.95
CA GLN A 172 11.01 11.28 -4.64
C GLN A 172 12.28 10.57 -4.17
N ARG A 173 13.43 10.82 -4.79
CA ARG A 173 14.74 10.30 -4.34
C ARG A 173 15.09 10.79 -2.92
N ILE A 174 14.78 12.05 -2.58
CA ILE A 174 14.96 12.57 -1.21
C ILE A 174 14.02 11.84 -0.23
N GLY A 175 12.77 11.58 -0.61
CA GLY A 175 11.81 10.81 0.19
C GLY A 175 12.26 9.37 0.45
N ILE A 176 12.86 8.72 -0.57
CA ILE A 176 13.48 7.41 -0.46
C ILE A 176 14.70 7.47 0.48
N ALA A 177 15.59 8.45 0.29
CA ALA A 177 16.77 8.66 1.14
C ALA A 177 16.38 8.84 2.61
N ARG A 178 15.31 9.62 2.88
CA ARG A 178 14.79 9.80 4.24
C ARG A 178 14.30 8.50 4.87
N ALA A 179 13.60 7.65 4.10
CA ALA A 179 13.17 6.36 4.59
C ALA A 179 14.36 5.45 4.93
N LEU A 180 15.43 5.49 4.14
CA LEU A 180 16.66 4.72 4.36
C LEU A 180 17.53 5.25 5.50
N ALA A 181 17.41 6.53 5.85
CA ALA A 181 18.23 7.20 6.85
C ALA A 181 18.24 6.53 8.24
N VAL A 182 17.22 5.75 8.55
CA VAL A 182 17.09 5.05 9.84
C VAL A 182 17.38 3.56 9.76
N GLU A 183 17.92 3.06 8.63
CA GLU A 183 18.29 1.66 8.39
C GLU A 183 17.09 0.71 8.60
N PRO A 184 16.00 0.85 7.81
CA PRO A 184 14.79 0.08 7.96
C PRO A 184 14.99 -1.39 7.55
N GLU A 185 14.19 -2.29 8.13
CA GLU A 185 14.08 -3.69 7.71
C GLU A 185 12.87 -3.93 6.79
N PHE A 186 11.91 -3.00 6.80
CA PHE A 186 10.66 -3.07 6.04
C PHE A 186 10.24 -1.69 5.57
N ILE A 187 9.88 -1.57 4.31
CA ILE A 187 9.42 -0.32 3.72
C ILE A 187 8.03 -0.50 3.09
N ILE A 188 7.13 0.41 3.42
CA ILE A 188 5.85 0.56 2.73
C ILE A 188 6.01 1.63 1.66
N ALA A 189 5.87 1.27 0.39
CA ALA A 189 5.90 2.20 -0.73
C ALA A 189 4.47 2.46 -1.22
N ASP A 190 3.88 3.58 -0.79
CA ASP A 190 2.50 3.96 -1.14
C ASP A 190 2.50 4.76 -2.44
N GLU A 191 2.24 4.10 -3.57
CA GLU A 191 2.23 4.66 -4.93
C GLU A 191 3.46 5.54 -5.24
N PRO A 192 4.69 5.06 -5.04
CA PRO A 192 5.90 5.89 -5.02
C PRO A 192 6.27 6.53 -6.37
N VAL A 193 5.58 6.16 -7.44
CA VAL A 193 5.86 6.64 -8.80
C VAL A 193 4.63 7.28 -9.49
N SER A 194 3.46 7.31 -8.86
CA SER A 194 2.20 7.71 -9.51
C SER A 194 2.18 9.16 -10.01
N ALA A 195 2.94 10.05 -9.38
CA ALA A 195 3.00 11.48 -9.72
C ALA A 195 4.17 11.84 -10.65
N LEU A 196 4.84 10.84 -11.25
CA LEU A 196 6.05 11.04 -12.05
C LEU A 196 5.83 10.65 -13.52
N ASP A 197 6.63 11.26 -14.41
CA ASP A 197 6.67 10.88 -15.83
C ASP A 197 7.19 9.45 -16.02
N VAL A 198 6.71 8.75 -17.06
CA VAL A 198 6.97 7.33 -17.32
C VAL A 198 8.48 6.99 -17.31
N SER A 199 9.32 7.84 -17.90
CA SER A 199 10.78 7.64 -17.93
C SER A 199 11.41 7.73 -16.52
N ILE A 200 10.90 8.63 -15.68
CA ILE A 200 11.36 8.79 -14.31
C ILE A 200 10.81 7.66 -13.42
N GLN A 201 9.59 7.19 -13.68
CA GLN A 201 9.03 6.03 -12.98
C GLN A 201 9.95 4.81 -13.07
N ALA A 202 10.41 4.46 -14.30
CA ALA A 202 11.32 3.33 -14.51
C ALA A 202 12.63 3.49 -13.74
N GLN A 203 13.20 4.70 -13.70
CA GLN A 203 14.43 4.97 -12.94
C GLN A 203 14.21 4.80 -11.42
N ILE A 204 13.09 5.28 -10.88
CA ILE A 204 12.79 5.14 -9.46
C ILE A 204 12.53 3.68 -9.09
N LEU A 205 11.84 2.92 -9.95
CA LEU A 205 11.59 1.49 -9.71
C LEU A 205 12.88 0.68 -9.69
N ASN A 206 13.78 0.90 -10.65
CA ASN A 206 15.09 0.25 -10.66
C ASN A 206 15.89 0.61 -9.40
N LEU A 207 15.92 1.90 -9.03
CA LEU A 207 16.55 2.35 -7.79
C LEU A 207 15.99 1.63 -6.55
N LEU A 208 14.65 1.49 -6.44
CA LEU A 208 14.03 0.81 -5.30
C LEU A 208 14.42 -0.67 -5.24
N MET A 209 14.57 -1.34 -6.39
CA MET A 209 15.00 -2.74 -6.43
C MET A 209 16.49 -2.90 -6.09
N GLU A 210 17.35 -2.03 -6.64
CA GLU A 210 18.78 -1.99 -6.30
C GLU A 210 19.00 -1.77 -4.80
N LEU A 211 18.30 -0.79 -4.21
CA LEU A 211 18.37 -0.50 -2.78
C LEU A 211 17.83 -1.66 -1.93
N LYS A 212 16.75 -2.35 -2.38
CA LYS A 212 16.26 -3.56 -1.70
C LYS A 212 17.31 -4.63 -1.59
N ASP A 213 18.03 -4.88 -2.69
CA ASP A 213 19.07 -5.92 -2.74
C ASP A 213 20.31 -5.53 -1.93
N GLU A 214 20.71 -4.24 -1.98
CA GLU A 214 21.86 -3.73 -1.21
C GLU A 214 21.59 -3.76 0.31
N PHE A 215 20.43 -3.25 0.74
CA PHE A 215 20.09 -3.13 2.17
C PHE A 215 19.31 -4.32 2.73
N ASN A 216 18.91 -5.29 1.90
CA ASN A 216 18.22 -6.53 2.30
C ASN A 216 16.89 -6.31 3.04
N PHE A 217 16.12 -5.28 2.74
CA PHE A 217 14.80 -5.07 3.33
C PHE A 217 13.66 -5.68 2.48
N SER A 218 12.47 -5.70 3.03
CA SER A 218 11.25 -6.17 2.36
C SER A 218 10.32 -5.01 2.04
N TYR A 219 9.46 -5.18 1.01
CA TYR A 219 8.48 -4.17 0.63
C TYR A 219 7.03 -4.64 0.80
N LEU A 220 6.18 -3.73 1.30
CA LEU A 220 4.78 -3.66 0.90
C LEU A 220 4.65 -2.56 -0.16
N PHE A 221 4.43 -2.95 -1.41
CA PHE A 221 4.37 -2.04 -2.54
C PHE A 221 2.92 -1.80 -2.95
N ILE A 222 2.45 -0.57 -2.92
CA ILE A 222 1.10 -0.20 -3.36
C ILE A 222 1.21 0.46 -4.72
N ALA A 223 0.45 -0.06 -5.69
CA ALA A 223 0.36 0.52 -7.02
C ALA A 223 -1.04 0.35 -7.61
N HIS A 224 -1.35 1.24 -8.54
CA HIS A 224 -2.50 1.10 -9.42
C HIS A 224 -2.09 0.66 -10.84
N ASP A 225 -0.81 0.84 -11.22
CA ASP A 225 -0.28 0.38 -12.49
C ASP A 225 0.23 -1.07 -12.38
N LEU A 226 -0.47 -1.96 -13.07
CA LEU A 226 -0.17 -3.39 -13.08
C LEU A 226 1.10 -3.75 -13.84
N SER A 227 1.54 -2.90 -14.77
CA SER A 227 2.80 -3.09 -15.49
C SER A 227 4.00 -2.95 -14.55
N VAL A 228 3.94 -1.95 -13.67
CA VAL A 228 4.92 -1.75 -12.59
C VAL A 228 4.96 -2.97 -11.68
N VAL A 229 3.79 -3.42 -11.21
CA VAL A 229 3.65 -4.55 -10.29
C VAL A 229 4.19 -5.84 -10.89
N LYS A 230 3.93 -6.09 -12.18
CA LYS A 230 4.46 -7.25 -12.89
C LYS A 230 5.99 -7.31 -12.86
N HIS A 231 6.64 -6.15 -12.89
CA HIS A 231 8.11 -6.07 -12.92
C HIS A 231 8.74 -6.34 -11.57
N ILE A 232 8.18 -5.78 -10.49
CA ILE A 232 8.87 -5.72 -9.18
C ILE A 232 8.40 -6.76 -8.15
N SER A 233 7.20 -7.33 -8.31
CA SER A 233 6.56 -8.14 -7.26
C SER A 233 7.02 -9.59 -7.25
N ASP A 234 7.07 -10.18 -6.07
CA ASP A 234 7.16 -11.62 -5.85
C ASP A 234 5.76 -12.20 -5.65
N ASN A 235 4.98 -11.61 -4.75
CA ASN A 235 3.59 -11.97 -4.47
C ASN A 235 2.66 -10.74 -4.55
N LEU A 236 1.37 -11.00 -4.79
CA LEU A 236 0.35 -9.96 -4.91
C LEU A 236 -0.90 -10.27 -4.09
N GLY A 237 -1.55 -9.19 -3.63
CA GLY A 237 -2.92 -9.18 -3.17
C GLY A 237 -3.76 -8.21 -4.01
N VAL A 238 -4.85 -8.70 -4.59
CA VAL A 238 -5.79 -7.89 -5.36
C VAL A 238 -6.92 -7.43 -4.45
N MET A 239 -7.05 -6.12 -4.27
CA MET A 239 -7.98 -5.53 -3.30
C MET A 239 -9.18 -4.88 -4.00
N TYR A 240 -10.39 -5.18 -3.51
CA TYR A 240 -11.66 -4.59 -3.95
C TYR A 240 -12.53 -4.25 -2.75
N LEU A 241 -13.00 -3.00 -2.66
CA LEU A 241 -13.86 -2.50 -1.56
C LEU A 241 -13.42 -2.94 -0.15
N GLY A 242 -12.15 -2.78 0.14
CA GLY A 242 -11.59 -3.11 1.46
C GLY A 242 -11.27 -4.58 1.69
N LYS A 243 -11.53 -5.49 0.75
CA LYS A 243 -11.20 -6.93 0.85
C LYS A 243 -10.12 -7.35 -0.15
N ILE A 244 -9.27 -8.29 0.24
CA ILE A 244 -8.41 -9.01 -0.70
C ILE A 244 -9.27 -10.11 -1.34
N VAL A 245 -9.53 -9.99 -2.65
CA VAL A 245 -10.36 -10.92 -3.40
C VAL A 245 -9.58 -12.05 -4.04
N GLU A 246 -8.27 -11.84 -4.24
CA GLU A 246 -7.34 -12.85 -4.74
C GLU A 246 -5.92 -12.52 -4.26
N LYS A 247 -5.15 -13.53 -3.88
CA LYS A 247 -3.72 -13.37 -3.53
C LYS A 247 -2.92 -14.60 -3.94
N GLY A 248 -1.67 -14.38 -4.35
CA GLY A 248 -0.78 -15.44 -4.79
C GLY A 248 0.52 -14.92 -5.36
N SER A 249 1.32 -15.83 -5.92
CA SER A 249 2.53 -15.44 -6.63
C SER A 249 2.21 -14.58 -7.86
N LYS A 250 3.18 -13.78 -8.28
CA LYS A 250 3.08 -12.99 -9.50
C LYS A 250 2.68 -13.86 -10.71
N GLU A 251 3.30 -15.02 -10.83
CA GLU A 251 3.04 -15.96 -11.92
C GLU A 251 1.59 -16.45 -11.92
N HIS A 252 1.05 -16.82 -10.75
CA HIS A 252 -0.34 -17.26 -10.62
C HIS A 252 -1.30 -16.14 -11.02
N ILE A 253 -1.13 -14.95 -10.44
CA ILE A 253 -2.06 -13.84 -10.64
C ILE A 253 -2.04 -13.32 -12.08
N PHE A 254 -0.87 -13.23 -12.74
CA PHE A 254 -0.78 -12.70 -14.12
C PHE A 254 -1.15 -13.73 -15.19
N ASN A 255 -0.87 -15.02 -14.96
CA ASN A 255 -1.06 -16.07 -15.98
C ASN A 255 -2.37 -16.84 -15.76
N ASN A 256 -2.82 -17.00 -14.51
CA ASN A 256 -3.98 -17.81 -14.15
C ASN A 256 -4.87 -17.10 -13.11
N SER A 257 -5.24 -15.83 -13.37
CA SER A 257 -6.18 -15.10 -12.51
C SER A 257 -7.47 -15.89 -12.30
N LEU A 258 -7.92 -15.98 -11.06
CA LEU A 258 -9.12 -16.75 -10.68
C LEU A 258 -10.35 -15.83 -10.55
N HIS A 259 -10.24 -14.76 -9.76
CA HIS A 259 -11.38 -13.90 -9.47
C HIS A 259 -11.79 -13.08 -10.71
N PRO A 260 -13.10 -12.98 -11.03
CA PRO A 260 -13.58 -12.20 -12.19
C PRO A 260 -13.12 -10.74 -12.20
N TYR A 261 -13.03 -10.10 -11.05
CA TYR A 261 -12.47 -8.75 -10.91
C TYR A 261 -11.00 -8.71 -11.32
N THR A 262 -10.17 -9.64 -10.85
CA THR A 262 -8.76 -9.73 -11.23
C THR A 262 -8.61 -9.91 -12.74
N LYS A 263 -9.37 -10.84 -13.33
CA LYS A 263 -9.39 -11.05 -14.80
C LYS A 263 -9.69 -9.77 -15.56
N ALA A 264 -10.72 -9.04 -15.14
CA ALA A 264 -11.11 -7.81 -15.78
C ALA A 264 -10.07 -6.68 -15.59
N LEU A 265 -9.51 -6.54 -14.38
CA LEU A 265 -8.46 -5.57 -14.05
C LEU A 265 -7.21 -5.81 -14.92
N PHE A 266 -6.75 -7.06 -15.05
CA PHE A 266 -5.56 -7.42 -15.82
C PHE A 266 -5.80 -7.45 -17.34
N SER A 267 -7.05 -7.60 -17.79
CA SER A 267 -7.39 -7.52 -19.21
C SER A 267 -7.24 -6.11 -19.79
N ALA A 268 -7.21 -5.09 -18.92
CA ALA A 268 -7.00 -3.69 -19.33
C ALA A 268 -5.53 -3.36 -19.64
N ILE A 269 -4.57 -4.26 -19.31
CA ILE A 269 -3.16 -4.08 -19.63
C ILE A 269 -2.95 -4.24 -21.13
N PRO A 270 -2.40 -3.23 -21.86
CA PRO A 270 -2.07 -3.38 -23.27
C PRO A 270 -1.01 -4.48 -23.46
N ARG A 271 -1.34 -5.50 -24.27
CA ARG A 271 -0.36 -6.53 -24.66
C ARG A 271 0.35 -6.07 -25.93
N LEU A 272 1.66 -6.03 -25.93
CA LEU A 272 2.49 -5.66 -27.10
C LEU A 272 2.46 -6.69 -28.24
N SER A 273 1.78 -7.83 -28.09
CA SER A 273 1.67 -8.84 -29.12
C SER A 273 0.52 -8.55 -30.08
N GLY A 274 0.85 -8.16 -31.31
CA GLY A 274 -0.02 -7.69 -32.41
C GLY A 274 -0.97 -8.70 -33.02
N THR A 275 -1.69 -9.51 -32.26
CA THR A 275 -2.74 -10.38 -32.78
C THR A 275 -4.00 -10.24 -31.97
N ASN A 276 -5.00 -9.62 -32.63
CA ASN A 276 -6.39 -9.46 -32.17
C ASN A 276 -6.58 -8.59 -30.92
N LEU A 277 -6.83 -7.31 -31.17
CA LEU A 277 -7.62 -6.44 -30.30
C LEU A 277 -9.05 -7.01 -30.15
N ARG A 278 -9.18 -8.18 -29.51
CA ARG A 278 -10.46 -8.50 -28.90
C ARG A 278 -10.67 -7.41 -27.87
N LYS A 279 -11.65 -6.53 -28.12
CA LYS A 279 -12.15 -5.54 -27.15
C LYS A 279 -12.36 -6.29 -25.84
N SER A 280 -11.37 -6.23 -24.95
CA SER A 280 -11.57 -6.66 -23.56
C SER A 280 -12.70 -5.77 -23.06
N LYS A 281 -13.85 -6.35 -22.77
CA LYS A 281 -14.89 -5.61 -22.06
C LYS A 281 -14.27 -5.22 -20.73
N GLY A 282 -13.97 -3.95 -20.57
CA GLY A 282 -13.52 -3.39 -19.28
C GLY A 282 -14.54 -3.73 -18.21
N ILE A 283 -14.19 -3.49 -16.96
CA ILE A 283 -15.12 -3.67 -15.84
C ILE A 283 -16.28 -2.70 -16.05
N GLU A 284 -17.47 -3.20 -16.38
CA GLU A 284 -18.68 -2.40 -16.55
C GLU A 284 -19.27 -2.07 -15.16
N GLY A 285 -19.92 -0.90 -15.04
CA GLY A 285 -20.59 -0.41 -13.84
C GLY A 285 -19.69 0.42 -12.91
N GLU A 286 -20.34 1.20 -12.07
CA GLU A 286 -19.70 2.06 -11.07
C GLU A 286 -19.22 1.24 -9.86
N ILE A 287 -18.18 1.72 -9.19
CA ILE A 287 -17.71 1.13 -7.93
C ILE A 287 -18.72 1.45 -6.84
N PRO A 288 -19.27 0.46 -6.14
CA PRO A 288 -20.19 0.70 -5.03
C PRO A 288 -19.54 1.57 -3.93
N SER A 289 -20.38 2.30 -3.20
CA SER A 289 -19.90 3.17 -2.13
C SER A 289 -19.37 2.35 -0.95
N PRO A 290 -18.19 2.68 -0.39
CA PRO A 290 -17.68 2.03 0.82
C PRO A 290 -18.48 2.37 2.09
N ILE A 291 -19.47 3.29 1.99
CA ILE A 291 -20.42 3.61 3.07
C ILE A 291 -21.54 2.58 3.10
N SER A 292 -22.01 2.14 1.91
CA SER A 292 -23.07 1.14 1.76
C SER A 292 -22.51 -0.05 0.99
N LEU A 293 -21.85 -0.95 1.69
CA LEU A 293 -21.30 -2.14 1.07
C LEU A 293 -22.42 -3.05 0.57
N PRO A 294 -22.27 -3.67 -0.63
CA PRO A 294 -23.19 -4.67 -1.12
C PRO A 294 -23.27 -5.87 -0.14
N SER A 295 -24.44 -6.50 -0.03
CA SER A 295 -24.58 -7.79 0.66
C SER A 295 -23.85 -8.90 -0.10
N GLY A 296 -23.43 -9.95 0.58
CA GLY A 296 -22.70 -11.06 -0.04
C GLY A 296 -21.36 -10.65 -0.65
N CYS A 297 -21.06 -11.17 -1.84
CA CYS A 297 -19.82 -10.82 -2.57
C CYS A 297 -19.86 -9.36 -3.02
N PHE A 298 -18.90 -8.55 -2.60
CA PHE A 298 -18.87 -7.11 -2.94
C PHE A 298 -18.78 -6.81 -4.44
N PHE A 299 -18.29 -7.76 -5.25
CA PHE A 299 -18.17 -7.61 -6.69
C PHE A 299 -19.42 -8.08 -7.47
N HIS A 300 -20.46 -8.64 -6.81
CA HIS A 300 -21.57 -9.29 -7.50
C HIS A 300 -22.31 -8.40 -8.50
N GLU A 301 -22.46 -7.10 -8.23
CA GLU A 301 -23.15 -6.16 -9.14
C GLU A 301 -22.41 -5.92 -10.47
N ARG A 302 -21.08 -6.12 -10.48
CA ARG A 302 -20.20 -5.93 -11.64
C ARG A 302 -19.69 -7.26 -12.20
N CYS A 303 -20.07 -8.40 -11.62
CA CYS A 303 -19.57 -9.70 -11.98
C CYS A 303 -20.34 -10.33 -13.15
N PRO A 304 -19.71 -10.62 -14.30
CA PRO A 304 -20.37 -11.26 -15.43
C PRO A 304 -20.75 -12.72 -15.16
N TYR A 305 -20.22 -13.32 -14.08
CA TYR A 305 -20.46 -14.71 -13.68
C TYR A 305 -21.25 -14.81 -12.37
N MET A 306 -22.01 -13.77 -12.01
CA MET A 306 -22.78 -13.71 -10.78
C MET A 306 -23.76 -14.86 -10.67
N LYS A 307 -23.75 -15.52 -9.50
CA LYS A 307 -24.72 -16.54 -9.08
C LYS A 307 -25.67 -15.95 -8.02
N PRO A 308 -26.90 -16.50 -7.84
CA PRO A 308 -27.82 -16.00 -6.79
C PRO A 308 -27.19 -15.88 -5.39
N ILE A 309 -26.41 -16.90 -4.99
CA ILE A 309 -25.69 -16.94 -3.71
C ILE A 309 -24.73 -15.75 -3.53
N CYS A 310 -24.18 -15.18 -4.62
CA CYS A 310 -23.27 -14.04 -4.53
C CYS A 310 -23.93 -12.78 -3.97
N ARG A 311 -25.25 -12.66 -4.02
CA ARG A 311 -26.01 -11.54 -3.45
C ARG A 311 -26.26 -11.67 -1.95
N GLU A 312 -26.23 -12.89 -1.44
CA GLU A 312 -26.68 -13.19 -0.08
C GLU A 312 -25.52 -13.51 0.85
N VAL A 313 -24.52 -14.27 0.35
CA VAL A 313 -23.44 -14.80 1.16
C VAL A 313 -22.09 -14.30 0.68
N MET A 314 -21.24 -13.83 1.62
CA MET A 314 -19.84 -13.53 1.33
C MET A 314 -19.11 -14.86 1.08
N PRO A 315 -18.38 -15.01 -0.05
CA PRO A 315 -17.60 -16.21 -0.27
C PRO A 315 -16.49 -16.35 0.78
N GLU A 316 -16.14 -17.58 1.10
CA GLU A 316 -14.96 -17.88 1.92
C GLU A 316 -13.69 -17.88 1.08
N GLU A 317 -12.56 -17.56 1.68
CA GLU A 317 -11.26 -17.66 1.02
C GLU A 317 -10.91 -19.15 0.82
N LYS A 318 -10.57 -19.53 -0.42
CA LYS A 318 -10.17 -20.89 -0.77
C LYS A 318 -8.79 -20.89 -1.42
N GLU A 319 -7.96 -21.82 -1.02
CA GLU A 319 -6.72 -22.15 -1.71
C GLU A 319 -7.06 -23.09 -2.88
N VAL A 320 -6.90 -22.59 -4.11
CA VAL A 320 -7.23 -23.33 -5.34
C VAL A 320 -6.00 -24.05 -5.88
N GLU A 321 -4.85 -23.40 -5.79
CA GLU A 321 -3.53 -23.96 -6.07
C GLU A 321 -2.61 -23.59 -4.92
N LYS A 322 -1.48 -24.27 -4.78
CA LYS A 322 -0.53 -23.99 -3.70
C LYS A 322 -0.17 -22.50 -3.62
N ASP A 323 -0.40 -21.88 -2.49
CA ASP A 323 -0.17 -20.44 -2.22
C ASP A 323 -0.98 -19.51 -3.16
N HIS A 324 -2.08 -19.97 -3.76
CA HIS A 324 -3.00 -19.20 -4.60
C HIS A 324 -4.42 -19.23 -4.04
N PHE A 325 -4.86 -18.12 -3.49
CA PHE A 325 -6.10 -17.98 -2.74
C PHE A 325 -7.08 -17.05 -3.47
N VAL A 326 -8.36 -17.42 -3.44
CA VAL A 326 -9.44 -16.64 -4.05
C VAL A 326 -10.67 -16.58 -3.15
N LEU A 327 -11.31 -15.41 -3.11
CA LEU A 327 -12.55 -15.13 -2.40
C LEU A 327 -13.72 -15.10 -3.42
N CYS A 328 -14.16 -16.28 -3.89
CA CYS A 328 -15.15 -16.38 -4.97
C CYS A 328 -15.95 -17.69 -4.94
N HIS A 329 -17.30 -17.61 -5.14
CA HIS A 329 -18.20 -18.77 -5.21
C HIS A 329 -18.05 -19.61 -6.52
N LEU A 330 -17.19 -19.24 -7.42
CA LEU A 330 -16.92 -20.05 -8.61
C LEU A 330 -16.01 -21.25 -8.30
N TYR A 331 -15.33 -21.19 -7.19
CA TYR A 331 -14.37 -22.20 -6.72
C TYR A 331 -14.78 -22.91 -5.42
#